data_3c63029fae9479cb37b4994654c5521a
#
_entry.id   3c63029fae9479cb37b4994654c5521a
#
_cell.length_a   1.000
_cell.length_b   1.000
_cell.length_c   1.000
_cell.angle_alpha   90.00
_cell.angle_beta   90.00
_cell.angle_gamma   90.00
#
_symmetry.space_group_name_H-M   'P 1'
#
loop_
_entity.id
_entity.type
_entity.pdbx_description
1 polymer ?
#
loop_
_entity_poly.entity_id
_entity_poly.type
_entity_poly.pdbx_seq_one_letter_code
_entity_poly.pdbx_strand_id
1 'polypeptide(L)'
;MEPYDIHKKTADPPQVKTKPPGFELFDECAVGIALFPGRIHAVVMDRSGRVREERSRAITTDSDKVVTTINKLGEELVQSAEPYGAIRGIGLSISGRVTRQRTCVLEALDWDHFPLLQHINVDARLPLSIITNLEGLATYEITYGVGRRMDDFLVVQIAENVAFVEVEGGRLITDPTGKYQRVLHLPIAGSNAVCSLGHMGCASGALIPSAVLARARGARLDEGKDARPRDIEELITMARTGDFVCRRVVMEFARNLAVFLQGLSYITQKERIVLDGSGVRILASDWAVLFEDELFSFSSNGVVAPTVVHRSNADSRWACGAAAHLFATVGGPRNLRVINRNGDIQGTEVVHHQREHYASLVAL
;
A
#
# COMPACT_ATOMS: atom_id res chain seq x y z
N MET A 1 -6.88 38.61 -0.74
CA MET A 1 -6.80 37.15 -0.51
C MET A 1 -7.47 36.53 -1.72
N GLU A 2 -6.67 36.12 -2.71
CA GLU A 2 -7.17 35.50 -3.91
C GLU A 2 -7.58 34.04 -3.64
N PRO A 3 -8.66 33.53 -4.22
CA PRO A 3 -9.10 32.16 -4.01
C PRO A 3 -8.09 31.18 -4.64
N TYR A 4 -7.68 30.20 -3.86
CA TYR A 4 -6.78 29.12 -4.26
C TYR A 4 -7.47 28.26 -5.34
N ASP A 5 -6.91 28.25 -6.53
CA ASP A 5 -7.45 27.50 -7.68
C ASP A 5 -7.11 26.01 -7.56
N ILE A 6 -8.12 25.21 -7.15
CA ILE A 6 -8.03 23.76 -6.92
C ILE A 6 -7.96 22.95 -8.24
N HIS A 7 -8.08 23.60 -9.40
CA HIS A 7 -8.02 22.94 -10.71
C HIS A 7 -6.62 22.84 -11.31
N LYS A 8 -5.56 23.12 -10.56
CA LYS A 8 -4.23 22.79 -11.06
C LYS A 8 -4.10 21.28 -11.15
N LYS A 9 -4.35 20.80 -12.38
CA LYS A 9 -3.99 19.46 -12.88
C LYS A 9 -2.81 18.91 -12.10
N THR A 10 -2.96 17.70 -11.59
CA THR A 10 -1.83 16.87 -11.16
C THR A 10 -0.77 16.98 -12.24
N ALA A 11 0.26 17.77 -11.96
CA ALA A 11 1.37 17.91 -12.90
C ALA A 11 2.02 16.53 -13.01
N ASP A 12 2.07 16.01 -14.22
CA ASP A 12 2.96 14.92 -14.54
C ASP A 12 4.33 15.21 -13.94
N PRO A 13 5.02 14.22 -13.38
CA PRO A 13 6.34 14.42 -12.84
C PRO A 13 7.21 15.09 -13.92
N PRO A 14 7.98 16.12 -13.60
CA PRO A 14 8.72 16.87 -14.58
C PRO A 14 9.58 15.90 -15.40
N GLN A 15 9.39 15.91 -16.71
CA GLN A 15 10.25 15.18 -17.64
C GLN A 15 11.65 15.78 -17.51
N VAL A 16 12.53 15.11 -16.78
CA VAL A 16 13.94 15.45 -16.74
C VAL A 16 14.53 15.12 -18.12
N LYS A 17 14.50 16.11 -19.00
CA LYS A 17 15.33 16.11 -20.19
C LYS A 17 16.75 16.46 -19.74
N THR A 18 17.61 15.46 -19.61
CA THR A 18 19.03 15.44 -20.00
C THR A 18 19.66 14.13 -19.52
N LYS A 19 19.97 13.23 -20.47
CA LYS A 19 20.92 12.16 -20.27
C LYS A 19 22.29 12.77 -19.99
N PRO A 20 22.99 12.45 -18.89
CA PRO A 20 24.43 12.72 -18.83
C PRO A 20 25.15 11.81 -19.82
N PRO A 21 26.15 12.28 -20.55
CA PRO A 21 26.90 11.49 -21.50
C PRO A 21 27.77 10.46 -20.76
N GLY A 22 27.66 9.18 -21.09
CA GLY A 22 28.69 8.20 -20.85
C GLY A 22 28.41 7.02 -19.93
N PHE A 23 27.16 6.79 -19.47
CA PHE A 23 26.74 5.49 -18.95
C PHE A 23 25.54 5.02 -19.76
N GLU A 24 25.73 4.07 -20.65
CA GLU A 24 24.66 3.17 -21.05
C GLU A 24 24.31 2.36 -19.79
N LEU A 25 23.42 2.92 -18.97
CA LEU A 25 22.63 2.14 -18.06
C LEU A 25 21.87 1.18 -18.95
N PHE A 26 22.30 -0.09 -19.02
CA PHE A 26 21.52 -1.17 -19.61
C PHE A 26 20.10 -0.98 -19.08
N ASP A 27 19.13 -0.91 -19.98
CA ASP A 27 17.74 -0.80 -19.61
C ASP A 27 17.40 -2.05 -18.79
N GLU A 28 17.38 -1.88 -17.47
CA GLU A 28 17.09 -2.94 -16.52
C GLU A 28 15.65 -2.85 -16.11
N CYS A 29 14.97 -3.98 -16.12
CA CYS A 29 13.58 -4.11 -15.70
C CYS A 29 13.46 -5.10 -14.53
N ALA A 30 12.37 -4.98 -13.80
CA ALA A 30 11.93 -5.96 -12.81
C ALA A 30 10.46 -6.26 -13.01
N VAL A 31 10.06 -7.51 -12.77
CA VAL A 31 8.66 -7.87 -12.67
C VAL A 31 8.23 -7.66 -11.22
N GLY A 32 7.20 -6.87 -11.02
CA GLY A 32 6.55 -6.70 -9.72
C GLY A 32 5.18 -7.34 -9.74
N ILE A 33 4.86 -8.15 -8.74
CA ILE A 33 3.57 -8.85 -8.63
C ILE A 33 2.98 -8.55 -7.25
N ALA A 34 1.80 -7.94 -7.22
CA ALA A 34 1.05 -7.66 -5.99
C ALA A 34 -0.15 -8.59 -5.88
N LEU A 35 -0.24 -9.31 -4.75
CA LEU A 35 -1.32 -10.23 -4.44
C LEU A 35 -2.32 -9.55 -3.50
N PHE A 36 -3.57 -9.52 -3.94
CA PHE A 36 -4.72 -9.02 -3.18
C PHE A 36 -5.76 -10.13 -3.01
N PRO A 37 -6.68 -10.01 -2.05
CA PRO A 37 -7.86 -10.83 -2.03
C PRO A 37 -8.63 -10.74 -3.35
N GLY A 38 -8.81 -11.87 -4.02
CA GLY A 38 -9.56 -11.96 -5.28
C GLY A 38 -8.85 -11.54 -6.56
N ARG A 39 -7.64 -10.96 -6.51
CA ARG A 39 -6.90 -10.55 -7.72
C ARG A 39 -5.39 -10.51 -7.53
N ILE A 40 -4.70 -10.64 -8.65
CA ILE A 40 -3.26 -10.35 -8.77
C ILE A 40 -3.10 -9.19 -9.76
N HIS A 41 -2.22 -8.26 -9.41
CA HIS A 41 -1.79 -7.20 -10.29
C HIS A 41 -0.29 -7.28 -10.50
N ALA A 42 0.18 -7.14 -11.74
CA ALA A 42 1.59 -7.29 -12.06
C ALA A 42 2.05 -6.27 -13.09
N VAL A 43 3.30 -5.85 -12.97
CA VAL A 43 3.93 -4.86 -13.85
C VAL A 43 5.33 -5.31 -14.28
N VAL A 44 5.75 -4.85 -15.46
CA VAL A 44 7.16 -4.69 -15.80
C VAL A 44 7.52 -3.23 -15.51
N MET A 45 8.46 -3.00 -14.63
CA MET A 45 8.93 -1.67 -14.26
C MET A 45 10.41 -1.53 -14.56
N ASP A 46 10.80 -0.44 -15.23
CA ASP A 46 12.21 -0.14 -15.43
C ASP A 46 12.86 0.52 -14.19
N ARG A 47 14.18 0.64 -14.21
CA ARG A 47 14.95 1.22 -13.09
C ARG A 47 14.66 2.70 -12.85
N SER A 48 14.02 3.39 -13.79
CA SER A 48 13.56 4.78 -13.56
C SER A 48 12.23 4.87 -12.82
N GLY A 49 11.57 3.73 -12.54
CA GLY A 49 10.26 3.63 -11.91
C GLY A 49 9.09 3.72 -12.89
N ARG A 50 9.36 3.68 -14.22
CA ARG A 50 8.32 3.73 -15.24
C ARG A 50 7.78 2.34 -15.49
N VAL A 51 6.44 2.21 -15.46
CA VAL A 51 5.73 1.00 -15.85
C VAL A 51 5.79 0.86 -17.38
N ARG A 52 6.27 -0.27 -17.86
CA ARG A 52 6.38 -0.64 -19.28
C ARG A 52 5.21 -1.51 -19.71
N GLU A 53 4.81 -2.44 -18.86
CA GLU A 53 3.64 -3.28 -19.04
C GLU A 53 2.89 -3.47 -17.74
N GLU A 54 1.60 -3.73 -17.84
CA GLU A 54 0.70 -3.92 -16.71
C GLU A 54 -0.32 -5.01 -17.05
N ARG A 55 -0.56 -5.93 -16.13
CA ARG A 55 -1.53 -7.01 -16.27
C ARG A 55 -2.22 -7.29 -14.95
N SER A 56 -3.49 -7.73 -15.03
CA SER A 56 -4.26 -8.16 -13.87
C SER A 56 -4.97 -9.47 -14.15
N ARG A 57 -5.16 -10.28 -13.11
CA ARG A 57 -5.90 -11.54 -13.15
C ARG A 57 -6.75 -11.68 -11.90
N ALA A 58 -7.99 -12.10 -12.08
CA ALA A 58 -8.81 -12.55 -10.96
C ALA A 58 -8.28 -13.89 -10.44
N ILE A 59 -8.37 -14.11 -9.14
CA ILE A 59 -7.99 -15.35 -8.48
C ILE A 59 -9.11 -15.85 -7.56
N THR A 60 -9.05 -17.13 -7.26
CA THR A 60 -9.89 -17.80 -6.26
C THR A 60 -9.15 -17.89 -4.92
N THR A 61 -9.73 -18.54 -3.93
CA THR A 61 -9.07 -18.84 -2.65
C THR A 61 -8.24 -20.13 -2.69
N ASP A 62 -8.25 -20.86 -3.80
CA ASP A 62 -7.48 -22.09 -4.00
C ASP A 62 -6.00 -21.77 -4.19
N SER A 63 -5.16 -22.15 -3.24
CA SER A 63 -3.73 -21.85 -3.20
C SER A 63 -2.96 -22.32 -4.43
N ASP A 64 -3.26 -23.51 -4.95
CA ASP A 64 -2.57 -24.08 -6.12
C ASP A 64 -2.89 -23.27 -7.39
N LYS A 65 -4.15 -22.84 -7.53
CA LYS A 65 -4.56 -21.98 -8.64
C LYS A 65 -3.95 -20.58 -8.53
N VAL A 66 -3.84 -20.04 -7.32
CA VAL A 66 -3.17 -18.75 -7.07
C VAL A 66 -1.71 -18.83 -7.49
N VAL A 67 -0.99 -19.84 -7.02
CA VAL A 67 0.43 -20.06 -7.38
C VAL A 67 0.59 -20.26 -8.88
N THR A 68 -0.25 -21.09 -9.51
CA THR A 68 -0.25 -21.31 -10.95
C THR A 68 -0.46 -19.99 -11.72
N THR A 69 -1.39 -19.15 -11.24
CA THR A 69 -1.66 -17.84 -11.86
C THR A 69 -0.48 -16.88 -11.70
N ILE A 70 0.19 -16.87 -10.54
CA ILE A 70 1.41 -16.06 -10.32
C ILE A 70 2.52 -16.49 -11.29
N ASN A 71 2.78 -17.79 -11.38
CA ASN A 71 3.83 -18.32 -12.27
C ASN A 71 3.55 -17.98 -13.74
N LYS A 72 2.35 -18.26 -14.22
CA LYS A 72 1.97 -17.94 -15.59
C LYS A 72 2.08 -16.45 -15.91
N LEU A 73 1.60 -15.60 -15.01
CA LEU A 73 1.67 -14.15 -15.19
C LEU A 73 3.12 -13.64 -15.15
N GLY A 74 3.94 -14.21 -14.27
CA GLY A 74 5.37 -13.93 -14.21
C GLY A 74 6.10 -14.32 -15.49
N GLU A 75 5.84 -15.52 -16.02
CA GLU A 75 6.41 -15.99 -17.30
C GLU A 75 6.02 -15.08 -18.47
N GLU A 76 4.72 -14.74 -18.58
CA GLU A 76 4.21 -13.84 -19.61
C GLU A 76 4.92 -12.47 -19.57
N LEU A 77 5.13 -11.92 -18.37
CA LEU A 77 5.77 -10.60 -18.21
C LEU A 77 7.28 -10.66 -18.43
N VAL A 78 7.96 -11.72 -18.02
CA VAL A 78 9.39 -11.91 -18.28
C VAL A 78 9.65 -11.99 -19.79
N GLN A 79 8.81 -12.73 -20.52
CA GLN A 79 8.93 -12.85 -21.99
C GLN A 79 8.64 -11.51 -22.69
N SER A 80 7.61 -10.80 -22.26
CA SER A 80 7.22 -9.52 -22.90
C SER A 80 8.16 -8.36 -22.54
N ALA A 81 9.00 -8.52 -21.53
CA ALA A 81 9.93 -7.47 -21.09
C ALA A 81 11.19 -7.34 -21.97
N GLU A 82 11.48 -8.31 -22.83
CA GLU A 82 12.68 -8.33 -23.69
C GLU A 82 12.94 -7.00 -24.43
N PRO A 83 11.93 -6.31 -25.01
CA PRO A 83 12.16 -5.03 -25.68
C PRO A 83 12.54 -3.87 -24.76
N TYR A 84 12.33 -4.00 -23.44
CA TYR A 84 12.53 -2.92 -22.46
C TYR A 84 13.83 -3.04 -21.71
N GLY A 85 14.52 -4.19 -21.76
CA GLY A 85 15.81 -4.40 -21.13
C GLY A 85 15.93 -5.73 -20.38
N ALA A 86 17.08 -5.90 -19.70
CA ALA A 86 17.38 -7.13 -18.97
C ALA A 86 16.52 -7.23 -17.68
N ILE A 87 15.85 -8.37 -17.50
CA ILE A 87 15.11 -8.65 -16.27
C ILE A 87 16.08 -8.97 -15.11
N ARG A 88 15.99 -8.18 -14.03
CA ARG A 88 16.83 -8.32 -12.84
C ARG A 88 16.25 -9.28 -11.80
N GLY A 89 14.97 -9.62 -11.92
CA GLY A 89 14.27 -10.56 -11.04
C GLY A 89 12.80 -10.26 -10.89
N ILE A 90 12.17 -10.95 -9.93
CA ILE A 90 10.73 -10.85 -9.64
C ILE A 90 10.54 -10.46 -8.19
N GLY A 91 9.88 -9.33 -7.97
CA GLY A 91 9.42 -8.91 -6.65
C GLY A 91 7.96 -9.33 -6.44
N LEU A 92 7.68 -9.87 -5.26
CA LEU A 92 6.33 -10.22 -4.83
C LEU A 92 5.92 -9.33 -3.67
N SER A 93 4.67 -8.88 -3.65
CA SER A 93 4.08 -8.26 -2.47
C SER A 93 2.72 -8.87 -2.17
N ILE A 94 2.37 -8.95 -0.89
CA ILE A 94 1.12 -9.57 -0.43
C ILE A 94 0.35 -8.63 0.50
N SER A 95 -0.98 -8.67 0.45
CA SER A 95 -1.86 -7.97 1.42
C SER A 95 -2.04 -8.75 2.72
N GLY A 96 -0.95 -9.31 3.22
CA GLY A 96 -0.87 -10.08 4.44
C GLY A 96 0.39 -9.76 5.23
N ARG A 97 0.90 -10.72 5.97
CA ARG A 97 2.13 -10.61 6.73
C ARG A 97 3.21 -11.51 6.14
N VAL A 98 4.41 -10.97 6.00
CA VAL A 98 5.62 -11.76 5.67
C VAL A 98 6.40 -11.98 6.95
N THR A 99 6.69 -13.24 7.28
CA THR A 99 7.43 -13.60 8.49
C THR A 99 8.93 -13.44 8.30
N ARG A 100 9.72 -13.56 9.38
CA ARG A 100 11.18 -13.57 9.30
C ARG A 100 11.72 -14.71 8.44
N GLN A 101 11.03 -15.85 8.43
CA GLN A 101 11.35 -17.02 7.59
C GLN A 101 10.88 -16.86 6.15
N ARG A 102 10.36 -15.67 5.77
CA ARG A 102 9.82 -15.36 4.43
C ARG A 102 8.64 -16.23 4.02
N THR A 103 7.91 -16.75 4.99
CA THR A 103 6.62 -17.38 4.77
C THR A 103 5.50 -16.33 4.83
N CYS A 104 4.38 -16.62 4.18
CA CYS A 104 3.24 -15.74 4.06
C CYS A 104 2.13 -16.13 5.03
N VAL A 105 1.55 -15.14 5.70
CA VAL A 105 0.29 -15.29 6.43
C VAL A 105 -0.74 -14.39 5.75
N LEU A 106 -1.75 -14.99 5.14
CA LEU A 106 -2.80 -14.28 4.40
C LEU A 106 -4.13 -14.98 4.62
N GLU A 107 -4.93 -14.43 5.54
CA GLU A 107 -6.21 -14.99 5.98
C GLU A 107 -7.19 -15.21 4.81
N ALA A 108 -7.24 -14.28 3.86
CA ALA A 108 -8.12 -14.36 2.70
C ALA A 108 -7.85 -15.58 1.77
N LEU A 109 -6.69 -16.23 1.90
CA LEU A 109 -6.31 -17.44 1.17
C LEU A 109 -6.11 -18.64 2.10
N ASP A 110 -6.44 -18.51 3.38
CA ASP A 110 -6.18 -19.52 4.40
C ASP A 110 -4.70 -19.95 4.49
N TRP A 111 -3.81 -18.97 4.23
CA TRP A 111 -2.37 -19.20 4.32
C TRP A 111 -1.87 -18.92 5.74
N ASP A 112 -1.37 -19.96 6.38
CA ASP A 112 -0.63 -19.87 7.63
C ASP A 112 0.79 -20.39 7.40
N HIS A 113 1.77 -19.46 7.45
CA HIS A 113 3.17 -19.74 7.16
C HIS A 113 3.44 -20.38 5.78
N PHE A 114 2.65 -20.01 4.76
CA PHE A 114 2.77 -20.57 3.40
C PHE A 114 4.09 -20.15 2.75
N PRO A 115 4.93 -21.09 2.25
CA PRO A 115 6.26 -20.80 1.70
C PRO A 115 6.18 -20.38 0.22
N LEU A 116 5.49 -19.28 -0.09
CA LEU A 116 5.19 -18.84 -1.45
C LEU A 116 6.40 -18.83 -2.38
N LEU A 117 7.56 -18.34 -1.92
CA LEU A 117 8.77 -18.26 -2.75
C LEU A 117 9.25 -19.62 -3.26
N GLN A 118 9.00 -20.70 -2.52
CA GLN A 118 9.39 -22.06 -2.92
C GLN A 118 8.51 -22.61 -4.07
N HIS A 119 7.35 -22.01 -4.29
CA HIS A 119 6.40 -22.40 -5.33
C HIS A 119 6.50 -21.54 -6.59
N ILE A 120 7.37 -20.53 -6.60
CA ILE A 120 7.57 -19.67 -7.78
C ILE A 120 8.62 -20.31 -8.70
N ASN A 121 8.20 -20.64 -9.92
CA ASN A 121 8.99 -21.38 -10.92
C ASN A 121 9.05 -20.67 -12.28
N VAL A 122 9.06 -19.33 -12.31
CA VAL A 122 9.07 -18.55 -13.57
C VAL A 122 10.39 -18.73 -14.33
N ASP A 123 11.51 -18.42 -13.71
CA ASP A 123 12.87 -18.68 -14.22
C ASP A 123 13.79 -18.86 -13.00
N ALA A 124 14.38 -20.05 -12.88
CA ALA A 124 15.22 -20.40 -11.73
C ALA A 124 16.51 -19.55 -11.61
N ARG A 125 16.86 -18.80 -12.64
CA ARG A 125 18.03 -17.90 -12.64
C ARG A 125 17.69 -16.52 -12.08
N LEU A 126 16.41 -16.16 -12.04
CA LEU A 126 15.97 -14.85 -11.58
C LEU A 126 15.87 -14.79 -10.07
N PRO A 127 16.50 -13.80 -9.42
CA PRO A 127 16.31 -13.58 -8.00
C PRO A 127 14.86 -13.22 -7.69
N LEU A 128 14.39 -13.72 -6.53
CA LEU A 128 13.06 -13.48 -6.01
C LEU A 128 13.13 -12.67 -4.72
N SER A 129 12.20 -11.76 -4.54
CA SER A 129 12.01 -11.07 -3.26
C SER A 129 10.53 -11.06 -2.87
N ILE A 130 10.24 -10.96 -1.56
CA ILE A 130 8.88 -10.86 -1.05
C ILE A 130 8.79 -9.84 0.08
N ILE A 131 7.71 -9.07 0.07
CA ILE A 131 7.42 -8.01 1.03
C ILE A 131 5.91 -7.88 1.24
N THR A 132 5.46 -7.16 2.24
CA THR A 132 4.04 -6.78 2.33
C THR A 132 3.71 -5.67 1.33
N ASN A 133 2.44 -5.59 0.90
CA ASN A 133 2.00 -4.55 -0.02
C ASN A 133 2.35 -3.15 0.50
N LEU A 134 2.09 -2.89 1.77
CA LEU A 134 2.32 -1.56 2.37
C LEU A 134 3.81 -1.21 2.46
N GLU A 135 4.67 -2.15 2.84
CA GLU A 135 6.12 -1.96 2.83
C GLU A 135 6.66 -1.79 1.41
N GLY A 136 6.09 -2.51 0.42
CA GLY A 136 6.40 -2.32 -1.00
C GLY A 136 6.06 -0.91 -1.47
N LEU A 137 4.87 -0.42 -1.11
CA LEU A 137 4.47 0.96 -1.42
C LEU A 137 5.42 1.98 -0.78
N ALA A 138 5.81 1.78 0.47
CA ALA A 138 6.79 2.65 1.14
C ALA A 138 8.15 2.60 0.44
N THR A 139 8.60 1.44 -0.01
CA THR A 139 9.84 1.29 -0.79
C THR A 139 9.76 2.07 -2.12
N TYR A 140 8.61 2.01 -2.79
CA TYR A 140 8.38 2.81 -3.98
C TYR A 140 8.44 4.31 -3.67
N GLU A 141 7.78 4.77 -2.61
CA GLU A 141 7.77 6.17 -2.21
C GLU A 141 9.17 6.67 -1.79
N ILE A 142 9.98 5.84 -1.14
CA ILE A 142 11.40 6.16 -0.81
C ILE A 142 12.20 6.39 -2.09
N THR A 143 12.01 5.54 -3.09
CA THR A 143 12.88 5.51 -4.27
C THR A 143 12.41 6.47 -5.37
N TYR A 144 11.11 6.49 -5.65
CA TYR A 144 10.52 7.18 -6.81
C TYR A 144 9.53 8.27 -6.43
N GLY A 145 9.03 8.26 -5.19
CA GLY A 145 8.00 9.18 -4.70
C GLY A 145 8.53 10.31 -3.82
N VAL A 146 7.82 10.55 -2.73
CA VAL A 146 8.10 11.64 -1.78
C VAL A 146 9.47 11.51 -1.11
N GLY A 147 9.96 10.30 -0.87
CA GLY A 147 11.24 10.01 -0.25
C GLY A 147 12.46 10.50 -1.02
N ARG A 148 12.29 10.92 -2.29
CA ARG A 148 13.37 11.62 -3.03
C ARG A 148 13.73 12.97 -2.45
N ARG A 149 12.84 13.54 -1.63
CA ARG A 149 13.00 14.88 -1.03
C ARG A 149 12.84 14.86 0.49
N MET A 150 12.49 13.72 1.06
CA MET A 150 12.17 13.57 2.48
C MET A 150 12.66 12.23 3.00
N ASP A 151 13.30 12.25 4.14
CA ASP A 151 13.85 11.05 4.78
C ASP A 151 12.92 10.48 5.86
N ASP A 152 11.96 11.30 6.36
CA ASP A 152 11.06 10.94 7.46
C ASP A 152 9.60 11.16 7.08
N PHE A 153 8.82 10.07 7.01
CA PHE A 153 7.40 10.10 6.71
C PHE A 153 6.69 8.80 7.10
N LEU A 154 5.36 8.86 7.13
CA LEU A 154 4.50 7.69 7.23
C LEU A 154 3.92 7.33 5.86
N VAL A 155 3.71 6.05 5.61
CA VAL A 155 2.78 5.57 4.59
C VAL A 155 1.60 4.92 5.30
N VAL A 156 0.41 5.45 5.09
CA VAL A 156 -0.83 5.00 5.73
C VAL A 156 -1.76 4.44 4.66
N GLN A 157 -2.28 3.28 4.91
CA GLN A 157 -3.27 2.61 4.06
C GLN A 157 -4.64 2.62 4.72
N ILE A 158 -5.66 3.03 3.96
CA ILE A 158 -7.07 2.89 4.29
C ILE A 158 -7.75 2.07 3.19
N ALA A 159 -7.90 0.78 3.41
CA ALA A 159 -8.49 -0.16 2.46
C ALA A 159 -9.31 -1.23 3.18
N GLU A 160 -9.15 -2.51 2.87
CA GLU A 160 -9.74 -3.64 3.58
C GLU A 160 -9.27 -3.72 5.04
N ASN A 161 -8.17 -3.04 5.33
CA ASN A 161 -7.65 -2.80 6.67
C ASN A 161 -7.14 -1.36 6.79
N VAL A 162 -6.81 -0.96 8.02
CA VAL A 162 -6.07 0.27 8.32
C VAL A 162 -4.70 -0.13 8.82
N ALA A 163 -3.66 0.34 8.15
CA ALA A 163 -2.29 0.01 8.50
C ALA A 163 -1.35 1.18 8.18
N PHE A 164 -0.17 1.19 8.79
CA PHE A 164 0.87 2.15 8.44
C PHE A 164 2.26 1.52 8.52
N VAL A 165 3.21 2.14 7.85
CA VAL A 165 4.65 1.89 8.03
C VAL A 165 5.37 3.22 8.19
N GLU A 166 6.48 3.17 8.91
CA GLU A 166 7.36 4.31 9.14
C GLU A 166 8.55 4.27 8.19
N VAL A 167 8.91 5.44 7.68
CA VAL A 167 10.19 5.68 7.03
C VAL A 167 10.96 6.66 7.90
N GLU A 168 12.19 6.30 8.27
CA GLU A 168 13.06 7.09 9.13
C GLU A 168 14.49 7.11 8.58
N GLY A 169 15.03 8.32 8.40
CA GLY A 169 16.34 8.52 7.78
C GLY A 169 16.42 7.87 6.38
N GLY A 170 15.35 7.93 5.59
CA GLY A 170 15.23 7.30 4.28
C GLY A 170 15.21 5.78 4.29
N ARG A 171 14.93 5.16 5.44
CA ARG A 171 14.92 3.71 5.65
C ARG A 171 13.55 3.24 6.07
N LEU A 172 13.13 2.11 5.53
CA LEU A 172 11.90 1.46 5.91
C LEU A 172 12.05 0.79 7.29
N ILE A 173 11.19 1.15 8.24
CA ILE A 173 11.09 0.47 9.53
C ILE A 173 10.07 -0.64 9.42
N THR A 174 10.53 -1.88 9.44
CA THR A 174 9.66 -3.06 9.34
C THR A 174 9.17 -3.54 10.69
N ASP A 175 7.99 -4.16 10.68
CA ASP A 175 7.41 -4.82 11.85
C ASP A 175 7.09 -6.30 11.56
N PRO A 176 8.11 -7.19 11.59
CA PRO A 176 7.90 -8.61 11.32
C PRO A 176 7.02 -9.31 12.37
N THR A 177 6.70 -8.62 13.47
CA THR A 177 5.82 -9.14 14.53
C THR A 177 4.36 -8.80 14.31
N GLY A 178 4.05 -7.93 13.33
CA GLY A 178 2.69 -7.48 13.02
C GLY A 178 2.06 -6.56 14.08
N LYS A 179 2.87 -5.94 14.95
CA LYS A 179 2.35 -5.03 15.99
C LYS A 179 1.70 -3.78 15.40
N TYR A 180 2.17 -3.31 14.24
CA TYR A 180 1.57 -2.17 13.54
C TYR A 180 0.14 -2.46 13.03
N GLN A 181 -0.23 -3.73 12.87
CA GLN A 181 -1.61 -4.10 12.56
C GLN A 181 -2.58 -3.79 13.71
N ARG A 182 -2.08 -3.61 14.95
CA ARG A 182 -2.92 -3.22 16.09
C ARG A 182 -3.53 -1.83 15.96
N VAL A 183 -3.00 -0.99 15.06
CA VAL A 183 -3.57 0.33 14.74
C VAL A 183 -5.02 0.24 14.22
N LEU A 184 -5.43 -0.91 13.70
CA LEU A 184 -6.82 -1.20 13.34
C LEU A 184 -7.82 -0.87 14.47
N HIS A 185 -7.41 -1.09 15.71
CA HIS A 185 -8.25 -0.88 16.88
C HIS A 185 -7.84 0.32 17.72
N LEU A 186 -7.02 1.23 17.15
CA LEU A 186 -6.72 2.51 17.80
C LEU A 186 -8.02 3.30 17.99
N PRO A 187 -8.35 3.74 19.22
CA PRO A 187 -9.51 4.56 19.45
C PRO A 187 -9.43 5.91 18.73
N ILE A 188 -10.53 6.32 18.12
CA ILE A 188 -10.69 7.62 17.47
C ILE A 188 -11.63 8.44 18.34
N ALA A 189 -11.14 9.55 18.87
CA ALA A 189 -11.91 10.43 19.75
C ALA A 189 -13.19 10.92 19.04
N GLY A 190 -14.32 10.79 19.72
CA GLY A 190 -15.63 11.22 19.20
C GLY A 190 -16.28 10.26 18.19
N SER A 191 -15.65 9.14 17.85
CA SER A 191 -16.25 8.13 16.95
C SER A 191 -17.10 7.13 17.73
N ASN A 192 -18.31 6.85 17.24
CA ASN A 192 -19.19 5.79 17.76
C ASN A 192 -19.26 4.59 16.82
N ALA A 193 -18.47 4.57 15.75
CA ALA A 193 -18.48 3.48 14.79
C ALA A 193 -18.08 2.14 15.43
N VAL A 194 -18.81 1.07 15.13
CA VAL A 194 -18.56 -0.25 15.69
C VAL A 194 -17.87 -1.11 14.63
N CYS A 195 -16.79 -1.78 14.99
CA CYS A 195 -16.08 -2.70 14.10
C CYS A 195 -16.68 -4.11 14.14
N SER A 196 -16.22 -4.99 13.26
CA SER A 196 -16.67 -6.40 13.18
C SER A 196 -16.43 -7.20 14.46
N LEU A 197 -15.49 -6.79 15.31
CA LEU A 197 -15.22 -7.40 16.62
C LEU A 197 -16.03 -6.78 17.76
N GLY A 198 -16.93 -5.83 17.48
CA GLY A 198 -17.77 -5.17 18.47
C GLY A 198 -17.11 -4.01 19.22
N HIS A 199 -15.88 -3.62 18.89
CA HIS A 199 -15.26 -2.44 19.50
C HIS A 199 -15.91 -1.16 19.00
N MET A 200 -16.27 -0.26 19.91
CA MET A 200 -16.83 1.04 19.59
C MET A 200 -15.72 2.09 19.45
N GLY A 201 -15.82 2.92 18.41
CA GLY A 201 -14.95 4.08 18.20
C GLY A 201 -13.53 3.77 17.74
N CYS A 202 -13.25 2.58 17.22
CA CYS A 202 -11.92 2.25 16.73
C CYS A 202 -11.76 2.52 15.23
N ALA A 203 -10.49 2.63 14.77
CA ALA A 203 -10.13 2.91 13.40
C ALA A 203 -10.77 1.94 12.40
N SER A 204 -10.83 0.64 12.71
CA SER A 204 -11.45 -0.37 11.86
C SER A 204 -12.93 -0.08 11.58
N GLY A 205 -13.71 0.22 12.62
CA GLY A 205 -15.14 0.57 12.46
C GLY A 205 -15.36 1.92 11.77
N ALA A 206 -14.45 2.87 11.97
CA ALA A 206 -14.60 4.24 11.51
C ALA A 206 -14.11 4.46 10.07
N LEU A 207 -13.04 3.76 9.63
CA LEU A 207 -12.28 4.11 8.44
C LEU A 207 -12.29 3.04 7.33
N ILE A 208 -12.51 1.75 7.66
CA ILE A 208 -12.56 0.72 6.61
C ILE A 208 -13.76 0.98 5.69
N PRO A 209 -13.58 1.04 4.35
CA PRO A 209 -14.65 1.35 3.41
C PRO A 209 -15.90 0.47 3.55
N SER A 210 -15.73 -0.83 3.79
CA SER A 210 -16.86 -1.75 4.02
C SER A 210 -17.65 -1.42 5.29
N ALA A 211 -16.98 -1.00 6.36
CA ALA A 211 -17.64 -0.57 7.60
C ALA A 211 -18.36 0.77 7.42
N VAL A 212 -17.76 1.72 6.68
CA VAL A 212 -18.39 3.00 6.31
C VAL A 212 -19.67 2.75 5.50
N LEU A 213 -19.58 1.86 4.50
CA LEU A 213 -20.71 1.49 3.67
C LEU A 213 -21.83 0.79 4.47
N ALA A 214 -21.46 -0.12 5.39
CA ALA A 214 -22.41 -0.78 6.28
C ALA A 214 -23.15 0.22 7.17
N ARG A 215 -22.45 1.22 7.73
CA ARG A 215 -23.07 2.31 8.52
C ARG A 215 -24.06 3.12 7.68
N ALA A 216 -23.70 3.49 6.45
CA ALA A 216 -24.60 4.23 5.57
C ALA A 216 -25.87 3.44 5.27
N ARG A 217 -25.73 2.14 5.00
CA ARG A 217 -26.87 1.23 4.76
C ARG A 217 -27.77 1.08 5.98
N GLY A 218 -27.18 0.90 7.17
CA GLY A 218 -27.92 0.80 8.45
C GLY A 218 -28.66 2.10 8.76
N ALA A 219 -27.99 3.24 8.73
CA ALA A 219 -28.58 4.53 9.02
C ALA A 219 -29.74 4.89 8.03
N ARG A 220 -29.62 4.50 6.76
CA ARG A 220 -30.75 4.69 5.81
C ARG A 220 -31.94 3.79 6.10
N LEU A 221 -31.69 2.55 6.55
CA LEU A 221 -32.75 1.65 6.97
C LEU A 221 -33.51 2.20 8.18
N ASP A 222 -32.78 2.72 9.16
CA ASP A 222 -33.35 3.32 10.38
C ASP A 222 -34.25 4.53 10.05
N GLU A 223 -33.93 5.26 8.97
CA GLU A 223 -34.75 6.37 8.47
C GLU A 223 -35.86 5.93 7.49
N GLY A 224 -36.10 4.62 7.32
CA GLY A 224 -37.13 4.09 6.44
C GLY A 224 -36.87 4.31 4.94
N LYS A 225 -35.60 4.48 4.54
CA LYS A 225 -35.21 4.70 3.13
C LYS A 225 -34.84 3.38 2.47
N ASP A 226 -35.56 2.99 1.42
CA ASP A 226 -35.36 1.72 0.71
C ASP A 226 -34.06 1.69 -0.10
N ALA A 227 -33.73 2.77 -0.81
CA ALA A 227 -32.52 2.84 -1.62
C ALA A 227 -31.27 2.91 -0.74
N ARG A 228 -30.35 1.95 -0.87
CA ARG A 228 -29.10 1.87 -0.10
C ARG A 228 -27.91 1.87 -1.06
N PRO A 229 -26.81 2.54 -0.72
CA PRO A 229 -25.63 2.54 -1.58
C PRO A 229 -25.08 1.09 -1.74
N ARG A 230 -24.84 0.68 -2.98
CA ARG A 230 -24.29 -0.65 -3.32
C ARG A 230 -22.79 -0.73 -3.02
N ASP A 231 -22.10 0.38 -3.24
CA ASP A 231 -20.65 0.51 -3.10
C ASP A 231 -20.28 1.94 -2.66
N ILE A 232 -18.98 2.19 -2.52
CA ILE A 232 -18.44 3.48 -2.09
C ILE A 232 -18.70 4.58 -3.14
N GLU A 233 -18.68 4.27 -4.41
CA GLU A 233 -18.92 5.25 -5.48
C GLU A 233 -20.38 5.73 -5.44
N GLU A 234 -21.31 4.81 -5.22
CA GLU A 234 -22.72 5.18 -5.05
C GLU A 234 -22.97 5.94 -3.74
N LEU A 235 -22.29 5.57 -2.64
CA LEU A 235 -22.34 6.32 -1.38
C LEU A 235 -21.91 7.78 -1.61
N ILE A 236 -20.80 8.00 -2.30
CA ILE A 236 -20.29 9.34 -2.63
C ILE A 236 -21.29 10.08 -3.52
N THR A 237 -21.83 9.42 -4.53
CA THR A 237 -22.81 9.99 -5.45
C THR A 237 -24.07 10.42 -4.71
N MET A 238 -24.62 9.56 -3.85
CA MET A 238 -25.80 9.90 -3.04
C MET A 238 -25.52 11.07 -2.09
N ALA A 239 -24.34 11.10 -1.46
CA ALA A 239 -23.95 12.22 -0.60
C ALA A 239 -23.87 13.55 -1.36
N ARG A 240 -23.37 13.54 -2.60
CA ARG A 240 -23.29 14.71 -3.49
C ARG A 240 -24.64 15.17 -3.99
N THR A 241 -25.54 14.25 -4.28
CA THR A 241 -26.89 14.57 -4.80
C THR A 241 -27.87 14.97 -3.69
N GLY A 242 -27.39 15.14 -2.46
CA GLY A 242 -28.17 15.74 -1.38
C GLY A 242 -28.78 14.73 -0.39
N ASP A 243 -28.42 13.44 -0.47
CA ASP A 243 -28.83 12.49 0.56
C ASP A 243 -28.15 12.82 1.90
N PHE A 244 -28.95 13.27 2.84
CA PHE A 244 -28.45 13.73 4.15
C PHE A 244 -27.76 12.64 4.94
N VAL A 245 -28.24 11.38 4.91
CA VAL A 245 -27.65 10.26 5.63
C VAL A 245 -26.27 9.92 5.08
N CYS A 246 -26.19 9.74 3.76
CA CYS A 246 -24.93 9.46 3.08
C CYS A 246 -23.92 10.59 3.29
N ARG A 247 -24.36 11.84 3.20
CA ARG A 247 -23.54 13.03 3.47
C ARG A 247 -22.98 13.02 4.89
N ARG A 248 -23.81 12.77 5.90
CA ARG A 248 -23.38 12.68 7.30
C ARG A 248 -22.30 11.60 7.48
N VAL A 249 -22.49 10.41 6.92
CA VAL A 249 -21.53 9.32 7.05
C VAL A 249 -20.18 9.65 6.39
N VAL A 250 -20.19 10.30 5.22
CA VAL A 250 -18.96 10.74 4.55
C VAL A 250 -18.25 11.85 5.33
N MET A 251 -18.99 12.80 5.92
CA MET A 251 -18.42 13.84 6.79
C MET A 251 -17.80 13.24 8.06
N GLU A 252 -18.47 12.28 8.68
CA GLU A 252 -17.92 11.55 9.84
C GLU A 252 -16.65 10.78 9.47
N PHE A 253 -16.58 10.17 8.30
CA PHE A 253 -15.36 9.52 7.80
C PHE A 253 -14.21 10.53 7.68
N ALA A 254 -14.45 11.69 7.07
CA ALA A 254 -13.41 12.73 6.89
C ALA A 254 -12.85 13.20 8.25
N ARG A 255 -13.72 13.46 9.22
CA ARG A 255 -13.32 13.83 10.60
C ARG A 255 -12.55 12.73 11.30
N ASN A 256 -13.07 11.51 11.26
CA ASN A 256 -12.42 10.37 11.91
C ASN A 256 -11.02 10.12 11.32
N LEU A 257 -10.85 10.30 10.01
CA LEU A 257 -9.56 10.16 9.36
C LEU A 257 -8.60 11.27 9.78
N ALA A 258 -9.05 12.52 9.87
CA ALA A 258 -8.23 13.63 10.36
C ALA A 258 -7.73 13.38 11.78
N VAL A 259 -8.62 12.99 12.71
CA VAL A 259 -8.26 12.65 14.11
C VAL A 259 -7.27 11.48 14.15
N PHE A 260 -7.49 10.45 13.34
CA PHE A 260 -6.62 9.28 13.28
C PHE A 260 -5.21 9.64 12.78
N LEU A 261 -5.09 10.39 11.68
CA LEU A 261 -3.80 10.78 11.12
C LEU A 261 -3.05 11.74 12.05
N GLN A 262 -3.75 12.65 12.70
CA GLN A 262 -3.18 13.52 13.73
C GLN A 262 -2.61 12.70 14.90
N GLY A 263 -3.38 11.72 15.39
CA GLY A 263 -2.94 10.81 16.45
C GLY A 263 -1.68 10.01 16.04
N LEU A 264 -1.64 9.49 14.81
CA LEU A 264 -0.45 8.81 14.31
C LEU A 264 0.75 9.75 14.23
N SER A 265 0.57 10.97 13.71
CA SER A 265 1.61 11.98 13.65
C SER A 265 2.21 12.29 15.02
N TYR A 266 1.38 12.43 16.05
CA TYR A 266 1.85 12.68 17.43
C TYR A 266 2.63 11.51 18.02
N ILE A 267 2.14 10.27 17.81
CA ILE A 267 2.79 9.07 18.39
C ILE A 267 4.14 8.80 17.71
N THR A 268 4.20 9.00 16.39
CA THR A 268 5.39 8.70 15.60
C THR A 268 6.31 9.90 15.41
N GLN A 269 5.85 11.11 15.74
CA GLN A 269 6.54 12.38 15.51
C GLN A 269 6.89 12.60 14.03
N LYS A 270 6.06 12.09 13.12
CA LYS A 270 6.19 12.29 11.67
C LYS A 270 5.15 13.29 11.20
N GLU A 271 5.62 14.40 10.63
CA GLU A 271 4.77 15.49 10.15
C GLU A 271 4.30 15.28 8.69
N ARG A 272 4.71 14.19 8.05
CA ARG A 272 4.37 13.92 6.66
C ARG A 272 3.80 12.54 6.50
N ILE A 273 2.67 12.45 5.81
CA ILE A 273 1.91 11.22 5.62
C ILE A 273 1.60 11.04 4.14
N VAL A 274 1.98 9.90 3.59
CA VAL A 274 1.47 9.43 2.29
C VAL A 274 0.25 8.57 2.59
N LEU A 275 -0.90 8.99 2.09
CA LEU A 275 -2.18 8.32 2.30
C LEU A 275 -2.60 7.60 1.02
N ASP A 276 -2.81 6.29 1.08
CA ASP A 276 -3.21 5.43 -0.04
C ASP A 276 -4.34 4.47 0.38
N GLY A 277 -4.94 3.81 -0.58
CA GLY A 277 -5.98 2.80 -0.40
C GLY A 277 -7.35 3.22 -0.92
N SER A 278 -8.26 2.25 -1.01
CA SER A 278 -9.61 2.46 -1.56
C SER A 278 -10.45 3.46 -0.75
N GLY A 279 -10.18 3.59 0.56
CA GLY A 279 -10.85 4.55 1.44
C GLY A 279 -10.55 6.01 1.11
N VAL A 280 -9.39 6.29 0.49
CA VAL A 280 -9.02 7.67 0.09
C VAL A 280 -9.99 8.24 -0.94
N ARG A 281 -10.66 7.40 -1.72
CA ARG A 281 -11.70 7.82 -2.68
C ARG A 281 -12.87 8.55 -2.02
N ILE A 282 -13.16 8.24 -0.75
CA ILE A 282 -14.23 8.90 0.01
C ILE A 282 -13.94 10.40 0.18
N LEU A 283 -12.66 10.79 0.20
CA LEU A 283 -12.23 12.18 0.27
C LEU A 283 -12.23 12.89 -1.10
N ALA A 284 -12.52 12.18 -2.19
CA ALA A 284 -12.42 12.76 -3.52
C ALA A 284 -13.31 14.01 -3.68
N SER A 285 -12.69 15.10 -4.09
CA SER A 285 -13.22 16.42 -4.45
C SER A 285 -13.89 17.23 -3.33
N ASP A 286 -15.10 16.87 -2.90
CA ASP A 286 -15.95 17.78 -2.07
C ASP A 286 -15.65 17.65 -0.55
N TRP A 287 -15.06 16.53 -0.15
CA TRP A 287 -14.82 16.21 1.25
C TRP A 287 -13.35 16.42 1.65
N ALA A 288 -12.46 16.67 0.68
CA ALA A 288 -11.06 16.96 0.93
C ALA A 288 -10.88 18.24 1.75
N VAL A 289 -11.65 19.28 1.42
CA VAL A 289 -11.61 20.55 2.16
C VAL A 289 -12.02 20.35 3.62
N LEU A 290 -13.11 19.62 3.86
CA LEU A 290 -13.54 19.31 5.23
C LEU A 290 -12.47 18.53 6.00
N PHE A 291 -11.85 17.54 5.34
CA PHE A 291 -10.77 16.76 5.94
C PHE A 291 -9.55 17.65 6.28
N GLU A 292 -9.16 18.53 5.38
CA GLU A 292 -8.06 19.47 5.58
C GLU A 292 -8.36 20.48 6.71
N ASP A 293 -9.57 21.02 6.75
CA ASP A 293 -10.01 21.93 7.81
C ASP A 293 -10.01 21.24 9.19
N GLU A 294 -10.53 20.01 9.28
CA GLU A 294 -10.51 19.21 10.51
C GLU A 294 -9.07 18.89 10.93
N LEU A 295 -8.21 18.48 9.98
CA LEU A 295 -6.80 18.20 10.25
C LEU A 295 -6.08 19.45 10.76
N PHE A 296 -6.33 20.61 10.14
CA PHE A 296 -5.74 21.89 10.52
C PHE A 296 -6.25 22.39 11.86
N SER A 297 -7.48 22.05 12.25
CA SER A 297 -8.08 22.47 13.54
C SER A 297 -7.28 22.01 14.76
N PHE A 298 -6.48 20.96 14.61
CA PHE A 298 -5.57 20.46 15.66
C PHE A 298 -4.26 21.26 15.76
N SER A 299 -4.02 22.20 14.81
CA SER A 299 -2.81 23.02 14.84
C SER A 299 -2.97 24.16 15.85
N SER A 300 -2.37 24.02 17.03
CA SER A 300 -2.36 25.06 18.07
C SER A 300 -1.15 24.91 18.99
N ASN A 301 -0.70 26.01 19.58
CA ASN A 301 0.33 26.03 20.64
C ASN A 301 1.64 25.27 20.28
N GLY A 302 2.12 25.41 19.03
CA GLY A 302 3.34 24.77 18.58
C GLY A 302 3.16 23.35 18.03
N VAL A 303 1.94 22.85 17.99
CA VAL A 303 1.60 21.59 17.33
C VAL A 303 1.23 21.89 15.86
N VAL A 304 1.86 21.22 14.93
CA VAL A 304 1.63 21.39 13.50
C VAL A 304 0.81 20.21 12.97
N ALA A 305 -0.23 20.49 12.17
CA ALA A 305 -0.95 19.45 11.47
C ALA A 305 -0.02 18.75 10.46
N PRO A 306 -0.10 17.42 10.32
CA PRO A 306 0.70 16.72 9.34
C PRO A 306 0.31 17.11 7.91
N THR A 307 1.31 17.21 7.05
CA THR A 307 1.08 17.36 5.61
C THR A 307 0.71 16.01 5.03
N VAL A 308 -0.46 15.90 4.40
CA VAL A 308 -0.95 14.65 3.81
C VAL A 308 -0.80 14.70 2.29
N VAL A 309 -0.10 13.71 1.74
CA VAL A 309 0.02 13.50 0.30
C VAL A 309 -0.94 12.40 -0.10
N HIS A 310 -2.01 12.75 -0.78
CA HIS A 310 -2.99 11.78 -1.27
C HIS A 310 -2.46 11.06 -2.50
N ARG A 311 -2.63 9.74 -2.54
CA ARG A 311 -2.37 8.92 -3.71
C ARG A 311 -3.68 8.36 -4.25
N SER A 312 -3.86 8.44 -5.57
CA SER A 312 -4.92 7.69 -6.21
C SER A 312 -4.63 6.21 -6.08
N ASN A 313 -5.60 5.44 -5.61
CA ASN A 313 -5.50 3.99 -5.49
C ASN A 313 -5.34 3.36 -6.88
N ALA A 314 -4.10 3.25 -7.35
CA ALA A 314 -3.76 2.50 -8.56
C ALA A 314 -3.12 1.18 -8.13
N ASP A 315 -3.76 0.05 -8.46
CA ASP A 315 -3.28 -1.30 -8.14
C ASP A 315 -1.83 -1.53 -8.65
N SER A 316 -1.49 -0.91 -9.79
CA SER A 316 -0.14 -0.93 -10.35
C SER A 316 0.94 -0.41 -9.39
N ARG A 317 0.62 0.56 -8.51
CA ARG A 317 1.60 1.11 -7.58
C ARG A 317 2.09 0.07 -6.56
N TRP A 318 1.24 -0.84 -6.14
CA TRP A 318 1.60 -1.93 -5.23
C TRP A 318 2.54 -2.93 -5.90
N ALA A 319 2.28 -3.26 -7.17
CA ALA A 319 3.18 -4.08 -7.97
C ALA A 319 4.50 -3.35 -8.27
N CYS A 320 4.47 -2.03 -8.52
CA CYS A 320 5.68 -1.20 -8.61
C CYS A 320 6.48 -1.23 -7.30
N GLY A 321 5.80 -1.26 -6.15
CA GLY A 321 6.45 -1.42 -4.84
C GLY A 321 7.22 -2.72 -4.73
N ALA A 322 6.67 -3.82 -5.20
CA ALA A 322 7.34 -5.12 -5.25
C ALA A 322 8.59 -5.09 -6.15
N ALA A 323 8.48 -4.49 -7.35
CA ALA A 323 9.62 -4.31 -8.24
C ALA A 323 10.69 -3.38 -7.65
N ALA A 324 10.29 -2.27 -7.00
CA ALA A 324 11.19 -1.36 -6.32
C ALA A 324 11.96 -2.05 -5.20
N HIS A 325 11.28 -2.90 -4.42
CA HIS A 325 11.92 -3.70 -3.38
C HIS A 325 12.96 -4.67 -3.96
N LEU A 326 12.64 -5.33 -5.07
CA LEU A 326 13.62 -6.18 -5.75
C LEU A 326 14.85 -5.37 -6.17
N PHE A 327 14.68 -4.24 -6.84
CA PHE A 327 15.83 -3.39 -7.23
C PHE A 327 16.67 -2.95 -6.04
N ALA A 328 16.04 -2.68 -4.90
CA ALA A 328 16.74 -2.32 -3.67
C ALA A 328 17.57 -3.49 -3.11
N THR A 329 17.12 -4.73 -3.32
CA THR A 329 17.79 -5.93 -2.81
C THR A 329 18.90 -6.44 -3.71
N VAL A 330 18.78 -6.31 -5.04
CA VAL A 330 19.77 -6.82 -6.00
C VAL A 330 20.84 -5.80 -6.45
N GLY A 331 20.97 -4.68 -5.76
CA GLY A 331 22.04 -3.70 -6.01
C GLY A 331 21.57 -2.39 -6.62
N GLY A 332 20.62 -1.75 -5.98
CA GLY A 332 20.24 -0.37 -6.29
C GLY A 332 21.28 0.67 -5.87
N PRO A 333 21.27 1.88 -6.47
CA PRO A 333 22.17 2.98 -6.11
C PRO A 333 21.98 3.49 -4.68
N ARG A 334 20.88 3.15 -4.02
CA ARG A 334 20.66 3.29 -2.57
C ARG A 334 20.38 1.89 -2.03
N ASN A 335 21.34 1.31 -1.31
CA ASN A 335 21.10 0.10 -0.52
C ASN A 335 19.98 0.41 0.48
N LEU A 336 18.77 -0.05 0.18
CA LEU A 336 17.67 0.07 1.11
C LEU A 336 18.01 -0.78 2.34
N ARG A 337 18.44 -0.14 3.41
CA ARG A 337 18.67 -0.83 4.68
C ARG A 337 17.32 -0.93 5.39
N VAL A 338 16.79 -2.14 5.47
CA VAL A 338 15.62 -2.44 6.29
C VAL A 338 16.11 -2.62 7.71
N ILE A 339 15.64 -1.81 8.64
CA ILE A 339 16.03 -1.86 10.05
C ILE A 339 14.80 -2.24 10.87
N ASN A 340 14.97 -3.12 11.86
CA ASN A 340 13.96 -3.30 12.89
C ASN A 340 14.08 -2.19 13.96
N ARG A 341 13.06 -2.02 14.81
CA ARG A 341 13.08 -1.00 15.89
C ARG A 341 14.25 -1.16 16.88
N ASN A 342 14.92 -2.31 16.91
CA ASN A 342 16.08 -2.54 17.75
C ASN A 342 17.40 -2.13 17.07
N GLY A 343 17.34 -1.57 15.86
CA GLY A 343 18.53 -1.13 15.13
C GLY A 343 19.26 -2.26 14.37
N ASP A 344 18.74 -3.49 14.38
CA ASP A 344 19.34 -4.59 13.65
C ASP A 344 19.06 -4.44 12.16
N ILE A 345 20.12 -4.46 11.36
CA ILE A 345 20.02 -4.46 9.91
C ILE A 345 19.46 -5.83 9.48
N GLN A 346 18.24 -5.86 9.00
CA GLN A 346 17.74 -7.05 8.32
C GLN A 346 18.38 -7.09 6.93
N GLY A 347 19.32 -8.01 6.77
CA GLY A 347 19.90 -8.30 5.46
C GLY A 347 18.79 -8.69 4.51
N THR A 348 18.65 -7.97 3.40
CA THR A 348 17.79 -8.35 2.30
C THR A 348 18.50 -9.48 1.55
N GLU A 349 18.39 -10.71 2.03
CA GLU A 349 18.88 -11.87 1.30
C GLU A 349 18.03 -12.12 0.06
N VAL A 350 18.68 -12.12 -1.08
CA VAL A 350 18.11 -12.55 -2.34
C VAL A 350 18.09 -14.07 -2.36
N VAL A 351 16.93 -14.68 -2.50
CA VAL A 351 16.84 -16.13 -2.68
C VAL A 351 17.19 -16.44 -4.13
N HIS A 352 18.38 -16.97 -4.36
CA HIS A 352 18.70 -17.65 -5.61
C HIS A 352 18.19 -19.09 -5.55
N HIS A 353 17.48 -19.56 -6.57
CA HIS A 353 17.08 -20.94 -6.70
C HIS A 353 18.31 -21.86 -6.87
N GLN A 354 18.98 -22.19 -5.77
CA GLN A 354 19.91 -23.32 -5.76
C GLN A 354 19.12 -24.58 -5.40
N ARG A 355 18.82 -25.40 -6.39
CA ARG A 355 18.08 -26.67 -6.25
C ARG A 355 18.82 -27.76 -5.46
N GLU A 356 20.05 -27.53 -4.96
CA GLU A 356 20.89 -28.62 -4.44
C GLU A 356 21.13 -28.66 -2.92
N HIS A 357 20.63 -27.70 -2.12
CA HIS A 357 21.01 -27.67 -0.68
C HIS A 357 19.88 -27.84 0.36
N TYR A 358 18.63 -28.06 -0.05
CA TYR A 358 17.54 -28.23 0.91
C TYR A 358 17.25 -29.67 1.35
N ALA A 359 17.90 -30.67 0.75
CA ALA A 359 17.72 -32.08 1.16
C ALA A 359 18.48 -32.47 2.44
N SER A 360 19.39 -31.64 2.95
CA SER A 360 20.22 -31.97 4.13
C SER A 360 19.83 -31.30 5.44
N LEU A 361 18.79 -30.45 5.47
CA LEU A 361 18.35 -29.74 6.68
C LEU A 361 17.05 -30.27 7.31
N VAL A 362 16.50 -31.38 6.81
CA VAL A 362 15.31 -32.06 7.37
C VAL A 362 15.69 -33.32 8.14
N ALA A 363 16.99 -33.61 8.30
CA ALA A 363 17.48 -34.74 9.06
C ALA A 363 18.47 -34.28 10.15
N LEU A 364 17.98 -33.52 11.13
CA LEU A 364 18.57 -33.41 12.51
C LEU A 364 17.49 -32.88 13.45
#